data_8ab20dcebbc3317045388421e7c402a8
#
_entry.id   8ab20dcebbc3317045388421e7c402a8
#
_cell.length_a   1.000
_cell.length_b   1.000
_cell.length_c   1.000
_cell.angle_alpha   90.00
_cell.angle_beta   90.00
_cell.angle_gamma   90.00
#
_symmetry.space_group_name_H-M   'P 1'
#
loop_
_entity.id
_entity.type
_entity.pdbx_description
1 polymer ?
#
loop_
_entity_poly.entity_id
_entity_poly.type
_entity_poly.pdbx_seq_one_letter_code
_entity_poly.pdbx_strand_id
1 'polypeptide(L)'
;MKGSAFIVASAAIVLLLGLLHLLYTFRGPNLRPRDPALTAEMMKVSPGITSQTTMWRVWVGLNATLGLGLILFATVFGYLAICHREFLFRSWFLLALGLVMLLGYGAVAKLYFFSSPFRGIVLATVLYLVGIVVNFA
;
A
#
# COMPACT_ATOMS: atom_id res chain seq x y z
N MET A 1 25.34 -1.19 -6.47
CA MET A 1 24.33 -1.54 -7.51
C MET A 1 23.35 -2.64 -7.09
N LYS A 2 23.81 -3.69 -6.40
CA LYS A 2 22.95 -4.86 -6.10
C LYS A 2 21.78 -4.55 -5.15
N GLY A 3 21.99 -3.80 -4.06
CA GLY A 3 20.95 -3.47 -3.10
C GLY A 3 19.79 -2.66 -3.65
N SER A 4 20.06 -1.67 -4.53
CA SER A 4 19.02 -0.84 -5.17
C SER A 4 18.02 -1.65 -6.00
N ALA A 5 18.48 -2.68 -6.70
CA ALA A 5 17.60 -3.51 -7.52
C ALA A 5 16.51 -4.21 -6.68
N PHE A 6 16.85 -4.66 -5.47
CA PHE A 6 15.89 -5.26 -4.55
C PHE A 6 14.88 -4.23 -4.00
N ILE A 7 15.34 -3.01 -3.69
CA ILE A 7 14.41 -1.93 -3.28
C ILE A 7 13.46 -1.58 -4.42
N VAL A 8 13.95 -1.51 -5.67
CA VAL A 8 13.11 -1.26 -6.86
C VAL A 8 12.10 -2.39 -7.06
N ALA A 9 12.51 -3.65 -6.90
CA ALA A 9 11.60 -4.80 -7.01
C ALA A 9 10.51 -4.76 -5.92
N SER A 10 10.89 -4.44 -4.67
CA SER A 10 9.94 -4.20 -3.58
C SER A 10 8.93 -3.10 -3.94
N ALA A 11 9.43 -1.93 -4.38
CA ALA A 11 8.60 -0.81 -4.79
C ALA A 11 7.66 -1.17 -5.95
N ALA A 12 8.12 -1.95 -6.93
CA ALA A 12 7.29 -2.40 -8.05
C ALA A 12 6.11 -3.27 -7.61
N ILE A 13 6.31 -4.17 -6.62
CA ILE A 13 5.23 -4.97 -6.04
C ILE A 13 4.20 -4.07 -5.34
N VAL A 14 4.67 -3.12 -4.52
CA VAL A 14 3.79 -2.19 -3.81
C VAL A 14 3.03 -1.29 -4.79
N LEU A 15 3.68 -0.84 -5.86
CA LEU A 15 3.05 -0.06 -6.93
C LEU A 15 1.92 -0.85 -7.58
N LEU A 16 2.18 -2.10 -7.96
CA LEU A 16 1.18 -2.98 -8.55
C LEU A 16 -0.03 -3.16 -7.63
N LEU A 17 0.22 -3.41 -6.34
CA LEU A 17 -0.85 -3.53 -5.35
C LEU A 17 -1.67 -2.24 -5.24
N GLY A 18 -1.02 -1.07 -5.21
CA GLY A 18 -1.68 0.23 -5.16
C GLY A 18 -2.53 0.52 -6.40
N LEU A 19 -2.00 0.25 -7.59
CA LEU A 19 -2.72 0.44 -8.86
C LEU A 19 -3.94 -0.49 -8.97
N LEU A 20 -3.78 -1.78 -8.63
CA LEU A 20 -4.89 -2.74 -8.60
C LEU A 20 -5.94 -2.32 -7.56
N HIS A 21 -5.50 -1.81 -6.39
CA HIS A 21 -6.41 -1.35 -5.36
C HIS A 21 -7.26 -0.16 -5.83
N LEU A 22 -6.66 0.84 -6.48
CA LEU A 22 -7.40 1.95 -7.09
C LEU A 22 -8.34 1.47 -8.20
N LEU A 23 -7.87 0.59 -9.06
CA LEU A 23 -8.70 0.02 -10.13
C LEU A 23 -9.95 -0.65 -9.55
N TYR A 24 -9.79 -1.49 -8.53
CA TYR A 24 -10.90 -2.20 -7.89
C TYR A 24 -11.79 -1.28 -7.03
N THR A 25 -11.26 -0.17 -6.53
CA THR A 25 -12.05 0.82 -5.81
C THR A 25 -13.05 1.52 -6.72
N PHE A 26 -12.63 1.88 -7.93
CA PHE A 26 -13.46 2.67 -8.84
C PHE A 26 -14.13 1.84 -9.93
N ARG A 27 -13.63 0.65 -10.24
CA ARG A 27 -14.16 -0.19 -11.32
C ARG A 27 -14.44 -1.61 -10.84
N GLY A 28 -15.61 -2.11 -11.20
CA GLY A 28 -16.02 -3.47 -10.94
C GLY A 28 -16.58 -3.72 -9.53
N PRO A 29 -16.93 -4.97 -9.25
CA PRO A 29 -17.60 -5.37 -8.00
C PRO A 29 -16.63 -5.74 -6.87
N ASN A 30 -15.32 -5.77 -7.11
CA ASN A 30 -14.34 -6.45 -6.24
C ASN A 30 -14.27 -5.92 -4.81
N LEU A 31 -14.47 -4.62 -4.60
CA LEU A 31 -14.51 -3.98 -3.27
C LEU A 31 -15.92 -3.54 -2.85
N ARG A 32 -16.94 -4.04 -3.53
CA ARG A 32 -18.33 -3.84 -3.12
C ARG A 32 -18.80 -4.97 -2.20
N PRO A 33 -19.74 -4.70 -1.28
CA PRO A 33 -20.44 -5.77 -0.57
C PRO A 33 -21.08 -6.74 -1.57
N ARG A 34 -21.06 -8.04 -1.25
CA ARG A 34 -21.73 -9.05 -2.07
C ARG A 34 -23.25 -8.91 -2.05
N ASP A 35 -23.79 -8.38 -0.95
CA ASP A 35 -25.21 -8.09 -0.80
C ASP A 35 -25.51 -6.70 -1.36
N PRO A 36 -26.33 -6.58 -2.42
CA PRO A 36 -26.76 -5.32 -2.98
C PRO A 36 -27.58 -4.46 -1.99
N ALA A 37 -28.33 -5.08 -1.10
CA ALA A 37 -29.12 -4.38 -0.09
C ALA A 37 -28.20 -3.63 0.89
N LEU A 38 -27.11 -4.24 1.32
CA LEU A 38 -26.10 -3.59 2.16
C LEU A 38 -25.48 -2.38 1.44
N THR A 39 -25.14 -2.52 0.16
CA THR A 39 -24.63 -1.38 -0.63
C THR A 39 -25.64 -0.23 -0.70
N ALA A 40 -26.93 -0.54 -0.91
CA ALA A 40 -28.00 0.46 -0.94
C ALA A 40 -28.16 1.17 0.42
N GLU A 41 -28.06 0.44 1.53
CA GLU A 41 -28.09 1.05 2.87
C GLU A 41 -26.85 1.91 3.14
N MET A 42 -25.67 1.48 2.76
CA MET A 42 -24.43 2.29 2.88
C MET A 42 -24.53 3.63 2.11
N MET A 43 -25.31 3.68 1.03
CA MET A 43 -25.55 4.91 0.25
C MET A 43 -26.50 5.89 0.94
N LYS A 44 -27.29 5.43 1.90
CA LYS A 44 -28.29 6.25 2.63
C LYS A 44 -27.80 6.68 4.00
N VAL A 45 -27.07 5.79 4.71
CA VAL A 45 -26.65 6.00 6.09
C VAL A 45 -25.37 6.83 6.15
N SER A 46 -25.37 7.82 7.04
CA SER A 46 -24.18 8.63 7.33
C SER A 46 -23.33 7.99 8.44
N PRO A 47 -22.01 8.22 8.46
CA PRO A 47 -21.17 7.86 9.61
C PRO A 47 -21.57 8.66 10.86
N GLY A 48 -21.36 8.10 12.04
CA GLY A 48 -21.74 8.72 13.31
C GLY A 48 -21.09 10.08 13.58
N ILE A 49 -19.96 10.39 12.94
CA ILE A 49 -19.23 11.64 13.14
C ILE A 49 -19.82 12.83 12.37
N THR A 50 -20.57 12.59 11.26
CA THR A 50 -21.08 13.66 10.40
C THR A 50 -22.23 13.19 9.52
N SER A 51 -23.16 14.09 9.21
CA SER A 51 -24.23 13.87 8.23
C SER A 51 -23.90 14.36 6.81
N GLN A 52 -22.69 14.91 6.58
CA GLN A 52 -22.31 15.51 5.29
C GLN A 52 -21.91 14.49 4.22
N THR A 53 -21.80 13.22 4.59
CA THR A 53 -21.39 12.14 3.69
C THR A 53 -22.13 10.85 4.02
N THR A 54 -21.93 9.81 3.21
CA THR A 54 -22.52 8.49 3.43
C THR A 54 -21.44 7.44 3.70
N MET A 55 -21.80 6.33 4.36
CA MET A 55 -20.88 5.22 4.60
C MET A 55 -20.25 4.69 3.30
N TRP A 56 -21.00 4.68 2.20
CA TRP A 56 -20.47 4.29 0.90
C TRP A 56 -19.35 5.23 0.40
N ARG A 57 -19.57 6.56 0.50
CA ARG A 57 -18.54 7.53 0.10
C ARG A 57 -17.29 7.46 0.98
N VAL A 58 -17.47 7.25 2.29
CA VAL A 58 -16.35 7.03 3.21
C VAL A 58 -15.59 5.76 2.85
N TRP A 59 -16.29 4.66 2.57
CA TRP A 59 -15.69 3.40 2.13
C TRP A 59 -14.83 3.57 0.88
N VAL A 60 -15.38 4.20 -0.16
CA VAL A 60 -14.65 4.49 -1.40
C VAL A 60 -13.44 5.40 -1.14
N GLY A 61 -13.63 6.45 -0.34
CA GLY A 61 -12.56 7.40 0.01
C GLY A 61 -11.40 6.73 0.75
N LEU A 62 -11.68 5.90 1.75
CA LEU A 62 -10.66 5.17 2.51
C LEU A 62 -9.89 4.18 1.60
N ASN A 63 -10.60 3.44 0.75
CA ASN A 63 -9.95 2.55 -0.21
C ASN A 63 -9.09 3.32 -1.22
N ALA A 64 -9.56 4.44 -1.74
CA ALA A 64 -8.76 5.28 -2.62
C ALA A 64 -7.50 5.83 -1.92
N THR A 65 -7.63 6.29 -0.68
CA THR A 65 -6.51 6.79 0.13
C THR A 65 -5.46 5.68 0.37
N LEU A 66 -5.90 4.46 0.65
CA LEU A 66 -4.98 3.32 0.78
C LEU A 66 -4.20 3.07 -0.52
N GLY A 67 -4.90 3.03 -1.66
CA GLY A 67 -4.24 2.86 -2.97
C GLY A 67 -3.24 3.97 -3.28
N LEU A 68 -3.59 5.23 -3.02
CA LEU A 68 -2.69 6.38 -3.18
C LEU A 68 -1.48 6.30 -2.25
N GLY A 69 -1.66 5.86 -1.00
CA GLY A 69 -0.57 5.67 -0.03
C GLY A 69 0.45 4.62 -0.50
N LEU A 70 -0.02 3.49 -1.05
CA LEU A 70 0.84 2.47 -1.65
C LEU A 70 1.61 3.00 -2.86
N ILE A 71 0.95 3.75 -3.75
CA ILE A 71 1.58 4.36 -4.93
C ILE A 71 2.63 5.39 -4.50
N LEU A 72 2.32 6.24 -3.52
CA LEU A 72 3.25 7.23 -2.99
C LEU A 72 4.51 6.55 -2.42
N PHE A 73 4.34 5.52 -1.58
CA PHE A 73 5.46 4.73 -1.06
C PHE A 73 6.33 4.20 -2.20
N ALA A 74 5.71 3.52 -3.17
CA ALA A 74 6.41 2.89 -4.28
C ALA A 74 7.15 3.89 -5.16
N THR A 75 6.52 5.04 -5.44
CA THR A 75 7.11 6.10 -6.25
C THR A 75 8.32 6.73 -5.55
N VAL A 76 8.20 7.06 -4.26
CA VAL A 76 9.27 7.69 -3.50
C VAL A 76 10.46 6.74 -3.35
N PHE A 77 10.25 5.53 -2.84
CA PHE A 77 11.35 4.59 -2.61
C PHE A 77 11.92 4.02 -3.90
N GLY A 78 11.10 3.80 -4.92
CA GLY A 78 11.54 3.41 -6.25
C GLY A 78 12.41 4.50 -6.90
N TYR A 79 11.96 5.74 -6.89
CA TYR A 79 12.72 6.89 -7.41
C TYR A 79 14.06 7.07 -6.68
N LEU A 80 14.04 7.03 -5.35
CA LEU A 80 15.27 7.15 -4.55
C LEU A 80 16.25 6.02 -4.87
N ALA A 81 15.76 4.78 -4.99
CA ALA A 81 16.62 3.64 -5.28
C ALA A 81 17.23 3.67 -6.69
N ILE A 82 16.56 4.29 -7.66
CA ILE A 82 17.03 4.42 -9.06
C ILE A 82 17.94 5.64 -9.19
N CYS A 83 17.46 6.82 -8.78
CA CYS A 83 18.09 8.10 -9.11
C CYS A 83 18.99 8.63 -7.98
N HIS A 84 18.71 8.30 -6.72
CA HIS A 84 19.37 8.86 -5.54
C HIS A 84 19.78 7.78 -4.52
N ARG A 85 20.33 6.66 -5.02
CA ARG A 85 20.67 5.49 -4.19
C ARG A 85 21.58 5.82 -3.01
N GLU A 86 22.61 6.66 -3.23
CA GLU A 86 23.54 7.02 -2.16
C GLU A 86 22.86 7.78 -1.04
N PHE A 87 21.97 8.69 -1.39
CA PHE A 87 21.15 9.44 -0.43
C PHE A 87 20.24 8.47 0.36
N LEU A 88 19.56 7.55 -0.33
CA LEU A 88 18.69 6.56 0.31
C LEU A 88 19.48 5.70 1.32
N PHE A 89 20.58 5.10 0.89
CA PHE A 89 21.33 4.16 1.72
C PHE A 89 22.19 4.82 2.82
N ARG A 90 22.49 6.12 2.70
CA ARG A 90 23.12 6.89 3.79
C ARG A 90 22.11 7.34 4.85
N SER A 91 20.84 7.38 4.55
CA SER A 91 19.79 7.82 5.46
C SER A 91 19.15 6.64 6.20
N TRP A 92 19.63 6.34 7.39
CA TRP A 92 19.00 5.35 8.27
C TRP A 92 17.53 5.68 8.55
N PHE A 93 17.19 6.98 8.60
CA PHE A 93 15.81 7.42 8.77
C PHE A 93 14.93 6.96 7.61
N LEU A 94 15.35 7.14 6.36
CA LEU A 94 14.57 6.72 5.20
C LEU A 94 14.44 5.19 5.13
N LEU A 95 15.53 4.47 5.40
CA LEU A 95 15.50 3.00 5.42
C LEU A 95 14.56 2.48 6.51
N ALA A 96 14.62 3.05 7.70
CA ALA A 96 13.73 2.68 8.80
C ALA A 96 12.27 3.05 8.49
N LEU A 97 12.03 4.26 7.94
CA LEU A 97 10.69 4.71 7.55
C LEU A 97 10.05 3.76 6.52
N GLY A 98 10.81 3.38 5.48
CA GLY A 98 10.33 2.44 4.47
C GLY A 98 9.99 1.07 5.07
N LEU A 99 10.84 0.56 5.97
CA LEU A 99 10.58 -0.70 6.65
C LEU A 99 9.36 -0.63 7.57
N VAL A 100 9.23 0.44 8.37
CA VAL A 100 8.08 0.64 9.27
C VAL A 100 6.78 0.71 8.47
N MET A 101 6.77 1.41 7.33
CA MET A 101 5.59 1.47 6.45
C MET A 101 5.21 0.09 5.89
N LEU A 102 6.19 -0.70 5.42
CA LEU A 102 5.93 -2.06 4.91
C LEU A 102 5.42 -2.99 6.02
N LEU A 103 6.01 -2.93 7.21
CA LEU A 103 5.55 -3.71 8.37
C LEU A 103 4.14 -3.28 8.80
N GLY A 104 3.84 -1.99 8.79
CA GLY A 104 2.51 -1.45 9.05
C GLY A 104 1.46 -1.94 8.06
N TYR A 105 1.76 -1.86 6.74
CA TYR A 105 0.90 -2.43 5.71
C TYR A 105 0.73 -3.96 5.87
N GLY A 106 1.81 -4.67 6.23
CA GLY A 106 1.76 -6.11 6.50
C GLY A 106 0.87 -6.46 7.69
N ALA A 107 0.98 -5.71 8.78
CA ALA A 107 0.15 -5.89 9.97
C ALA A 107 -1.34 -5.66 9.66
N VAL A 108 -1.67 -4.55 8.99
CA VAL A 108 -3.04 -4.25 8.57
C VAL A 108 -3.55 -5.31 7.59
N ALA A 109 -2.75 -5.73 6.62
CA ALA A 109 -3.14 -6.76 5.68
C ALA A 109 -3.39 -8.12 6.36
N LYS A 110 -2.59 -8.47 7.37
CA LYS A 110 -2.76 -9.70 8.14
C LYS A 110 -4.02 -9.71 8.98
N LEU A 111 -4.35 -8.56 9.62
CA LEU A 111 -5.44 -8.46 10.58
C LEU A 111 -6.81 -8.24 9.92
N TYR A 112 -6.84 -7.53 8.79
CA TYR A 112 -8.11 -7.01 8.23
C TYR A 112 -8.39 -7.43 6.80
N PHE A 113 -7.40 -7.96 6.05
CA PHE A 113 -7.59 -8.33 4.65
C PHE A 113 -7.43 -9.83 4.43
N PHE A 114 -7.54 -10.24 3.18
CA PHE A 114 -7.35 -11.63 2.73
C PHE A 114 -5.88 -11.90 2.36
N SER A 115 -5.57 -13.16 2.07
CA SER A 115 -4.18 -13.63 1.94
C SER A 115 -3.35 -12.99 0.80
N SER A 116 -3.99 -12.59 -0.31
CA SER A 116 -3.23 -12.10 -1.48
C SER A 116 -2.48 -10.79 -1.23
N PRO A 117 -3.11 -9.69 -0.73
CA PRO A 117 -2.36 -8.46 -0.41
C PRO A 117 -1.32 -8.71 0.69
N PHE A 118 -1.63 -9.53 1.69
CA PHE A 118 -0.67 -9.88 2.75
C PHE A 118 0.60 -10.53 2.18
N ARG A 119 0.45 -11.55 1.32
CA ARG A 119 1.61 -12.21 0.68
C ARG A 119 2.42 -11.25 -0.17
N GLY A 120 1.76 -10.35 -0.92
CA GLY A 120 2.43 -9.32 -1.71
C GLY A 120 3.27 -8.38 -0.86
N ILE A 121 2.73 -7.89 0.25
CA ILE A 121 3.46 -7.00 1.19
C ILE A 121 4.60 -7.76 1.89
N VAL A 122 4.40 -9.02 2.30
CA VAL A 122 5.49 -9.84 2.87
C VAL A 122 6.64 -10.00 1.88
N LEU A 123 6.35 -10.32 0.61
CA LEU A 123 7.38 -10.42 -0.43
C LEU A 123 8.11 -9.08 -0.64
N ALA A 124 7.37 -7.98 -0.71
CA ALA A 124 7.95 -6.65 -0.82
C ALA A 124 8.86 -6.31 0.37
N THR A 125 8.43 -6.66 1.59
CA THR A 125 9.22 -6.46 2.82
C THR A 125 10.51 -7.28 2.81
N VAL A 126 10.45 -8.55 2.41
CA VAL A 126 11.64 -9.41 2.29
C VAL A 126 12.62 -8.82 1.28
N LEU A 127 12.16 -8.43 0.09
CA LEU A 127 13.01 -7.80 -0.91
C LEU A 127 13.62 -6.49 -0.41
N TYR A 128 12.87 -5.67 0.31
CA TYR A 128 13.36 -4.45 0.91
C TYR A 128 14.51 -4.72 1.90
N LEU A 129 14.33 -5.69 2.80
CA LEU A 129 15.36 -6.10 3.77
C LEU A 129 16.60 -6.68 3.07
N VAL A 130 16.42 -7.54 2.06
CA VAL A 130 17.53 -8.06 1.25
C VAL A 130 18.28 -6.91 0.59
N GLY A 131 17.57 -5.90 0.07
CA GLY A 131 18.18 -4.71 -0.51
C GLY A 131 19.08 -3.95 0.48
N ILE A 132 18.63 -3.80 1.72
CA ILE A 132 19.42 -3.17 2.78
C ILE A 132 20.67 -4.05 3.07
N VAL A 133 20.47 -5.33 3.37
CA VAL A 133 21.59 -6.23 3.74
C VAL A 133 22.64 -6.29 2.64
N VAL A 134 22.24 -6.51 1.39
CA VAL A 134 23.18 -6.63 0.25
C VAL A 134 23.93 -5.32 -0.04
N ASN A 135 23.38 -4.17 0.36
CA ASN A 135 24.08 -2.89 0.17
C ASN A 135 25.19 -2.66 1.21
N PHE A 136 25.03 -3.23 2.42
CA PHE A 136 25.98 -3.07 3.53
C PHE A 136 26.91 -4.28 3.74
N ALA A 137 26.67 -5.42 3.05
CA ALA A 137 27.55 -6.58 3.01
C ALA A 137 28.66 -6.38 1.96
#